data_2a799029174b4fb427a1962da0c54715
#
_entry.id   2a799029174b4fb427a1962da0c54715
#
_cell.length_a   1.000
_cell.length_b   1.000
_cell.length_c   1.000
_cell.angle_alpha   90.00
_cell.angle_beta   90.00
_cell.angle_gamma   90.00
#
_symmetry.space_group_name_H-M   'P 1'
#
loop_
_entity.id
_entity.type
_entity.pdbx_description
1 polymer ?
#
loop_
_entity_poly.entity_id
_entity_poly.type
_entity_poly.pdbx_seq_one_letter_code
_entity_poly.pdbx_strand_id
1 'polypeptide(L)'
;MRIRFLFIVLSLASSLLAVAQSICNVVTNPAADASTGMRISWAADSAGTGVMYKLAGARGWDRAVYLQPETATRCTAFDSIFSRNARGEDVYEIPTIIKCGLTLSHLRPNTRYEYLIVDSHRRPLSQTYSFLTAGASEWNCCIISDFHSYTPTPKRLTSAMTMIDTVQAYCPFDWVLHLGDVVAWGGSWSFWQRMYQERQFREYMWAGVQGNHDYMGREKGVGTNDFTRNTTYYPANGFPEDERVTYHFRYGDVLFIMLNSMTNRTAENITKAKAWMRQVVGEARASQNPPRYVVVCQHFEWFNGRTGQSNDYKRWSKTFDELGVDLALAGNNHIYVRTDAVYQGVTTNGSTGTVYLQTPSSDNARGRTISTLQSNQKLIKRRWTEGKNTIGALSMKVNPQRILLTLLNRYGEVVDTVSVKAKEQTKRLE
;
A
#
# COMPACT_ATOMS: atom_id res chain seq x y z
N MET A 1 -16.11 -40.36 74.33
CA MET A 1 -15.23 -39.47 73.53
C MET A 1 -15.51 -39.73 72.04
N ARG A 2 -16.27 -38.89 71.33
CA ARG A 2 -16.67 -39.07 69.95
C ARG A 2 -15.85 -38.11 69.12
N ILE A 3 -14.94 -38.63 68.27
CA ILE A 3 -14.16 -37.88 67.34
C ILE A 3 -15.00 -37.65 66.07
N ARG A 4 -15.30 -36.38 65.78
CA ARG A 4 -15.94 -35.98 64.52
C ARG A 4 -14.84 -35.72 63.51
N PHE A 5 -14.79 -36.51 62.42
CA PHE A 5 -13.96 -36.24 61.25
C PHE A 5 -14.66 -35.15 60.42
N LEU A 6 -13.97 -34.03 60.24
CA LEU A 6 -14.38 -32.94 59.33
C LEU A 6 -13.75 -33.21 57.98
N PHE A 7 -14.56 -33.59 57.01
CA PHE A 7 -14.09 -33.68 55.61
C PHE A 7 -14.10 -32.27 55.02
N ILE A 8 -12.88 -31.72 54.75
CA ILE A 8 -12.73 -30.50 53.96
C ILE A 8 -12.66 -30.93 52.49
N VAL A 9 -13.74 -30.63 51.75
CA VAL A 9 -13.74 -30.77 50.28
C VAL A 9 -13.04 -29.54 49.72
N LEU A 10 -11.77 -29.68 49.28
CA LEU A 10 -11.10 -28.68 48.46
C LEU A 10 -11.66 -28.78 47.03
N SER A 11 -12.54 -27.86 46.65
CA SER A 11 -12.91 -27.65 45.27
C SER A 11 -11.74 -26.93 44.57
N LEU A 12 -10.96 -27.68 43.81
CA LEU A 12 -10.05 -27.08 42.80
C LEU A 12 -10.93 -26.41 41.73
N ALA A 13 -11.12 -25.11 41.87
CA ALA A 13 -11.58 -24.29 40.78
C ALA A 13 -10.38 -24.16 39.82
N SER A 14 -10.32 -25.02 38.81
CA SER A 14 -9.44 -24.81 37.65
C SER A 14 -9.93 -23.57 36.92
N SER A 15 -9.37 -22.42 37.25
CA SER A 15 -9.47 -21.21 36.44
C SER A 15 -8.81 -21.53 35.10
N LEU A 16 -9.63 -21.91 34.12
CA LEU A 16 -9.25 -21.82 32.70
C LEU A 16 -8.92 -20.34 32.47
N LEU A 17 -7.65 -19.99 32.51
CA LEU A 17 -7.16 -18.74 31.94
C LEU A 17 -7.54 -18.79 30.45
N ALA A 18 -8.66 -18.20 30.12
CA ALA A 18 -9.00 -17.93 28.73
C ALA A 18 -7.87 -17.03 28.20
N VAL A 19 -6.97 -17.59 27.40
CA VAL A 19 -5.98 -16.81 26.70
C VAL A 19 -6.77 -15.82 25.86
N ALA A 20 -6.64 -14.54 26.17
CA ALA A 20 -7.34 -13.49 25.44
C ALA A 20 -6.90 -13.57 23.98
N GLN A 21 -7.87 -13.72 23.07
CA GLN A 21 -7.62 -13.72 21.64
C GLN A 21 -6.91 -12.43 21.26
N SER A 22 -5.73 -12.53 20.62
CA SER A 22 -4.95 -11.39 20.22
C SER A 22 -5.09 -11.11 18.73
N ILE A 23 -5.06 -9.84 18.37
CA ILE A 23 -5.07 -9.37 16.98
C ILE A 23 -3.93 -8.39 16.74
N CYS A 24 -3.45 -8.37 15.51
CA CYS A 24 -2.46 -7.40 15.04
C CYS A 24 -2.62 -7.11 13.55
N ASN A 25 -1.81 -6.24 12.99
CA ASN A 25 -1.75 -5.92 11.57
C ASN A 25 -3.11 -5.51 10.99
N VAL A 26 -3.87 -4.71 11.74
CA VAL A 26 -5.14 -4.16 11.25
C VAL A 26 -4.83 -3.06 10.25
N VAL A 27 -5.35 -3.20 9.02
CA VAL A 27 -5.17 -2.23 7.95
C VAL A 27 -6.39 -2.17 7.04
N THR A 28 -6.67 -0.98 6.52
CA THR A 28 -7.66 -0.76 5.46
C THR A 28 -6.99 -0.59 4.12
N ASN A 29 -7.55 -1.24 3.09
CA ASN A 29 -7.11 -1.16 1.70
C ASN A 29 -8.30 -0.77 0.80
N PRO A 30 -8.07 -0.20 -0.39
CA PRO A 30 -9.17 0.15 -1.28
C PRO A 30 -9.93 -1.09 -1.74
N ALA A 31 -11.24 -0.99 -1.87
CA ALA A 31 -12.03 -1.88 -2.71
C ALA A 31 -11.83 -1.52 -4.19
N ALA A 32 -12.36 -2.31 -5.12
CA ALA A 32 -12.29 -1.99 -6.54
C ALA A 32 -12.87 -0.61 -6.89
N ASP A 33 -13.93 -0.20 -6.17
CA ASP A 33 -14.43 1.17 -6.10
C ASP A 33 -14.40 1.64 -4.63
N ALA A 34 -13.47 2.54 -4.33
CA ALA A 34 -13.29 3.06 -2.98
C ALA A 34 -14.41 4.03 -2.54
N SER A 35 -15.32 4.41 -3.43
CA SER A 35 -16.47 5.25 -3.07
C SER A 35 -17.59 4.46 -2.39
N THR A 36 -17.71 3.18 -2.70
CA THR A 36 -18.78 2.31 -2.21
C THR A 36 -18.29 1.08 -1.48
N GLY A 37 -16.97 0.93 -1.33
CA GLY A 37 -16.37 -0.21 -0.65
C GLY A 37 -15.07 0.13 0.08
N MET A 38 -14.74 -0.71 1.07
CA MET A 38 -13.49 -0.69 1.81
C MET A 38 -13.09 -2.11 2.16
N ARG A 39 -11.82 -2.44 2.04
CA ARG A 39 -11.28 -3.73 2.45
C ARG A 39 -10.59 -3.59 3.79
N ILE A 40 -10.84 -4.53 4.69
CA ILE A 40 -10.24 -4.56 6.02
C ILE A 40 -9.54 -5.89 6.18
N SER A 41 -8.31 -5.87 6.65
CA SER A 41 -7.59 -7.08 7.01
C SER A 41 -6.90 -6.96 8.36
N TRP A 42 -6.71 -8.10 9.00
CA TRP A 42 -6.01 -8.23 10.28
C TRP A 42 -5.40 -9.62 10.41
N ALA A 43 -4.50 -9.77 11.34
CA ALA A 43 -3.99 -11.06 11.76
C ALA A 43 -4.49 -11.40 13.16
N ALA A 44 -4.80 -12.68 13.38
CA ALA A 44 -5.25 -13.19 14.68
C ALA A 44 -4.44 -14.45 15.04
N ASP A 45 -4.34 -14.76 16.32
CA ASP A 45 -3.76 -16.01 16.82
C ASP A 45 -4.74 -17.19 16.75
N SER A 46 -6.03 -16.90 16.69
CA SER A 46 -7.09 -17.90 16.65
C SER A 46 -8.25 -17.48 15.73
N ALA A 47 -9.07 -18.44 15.34
CA ALA A 47 -10.26 -18.24 14.51
C ALA A 47 -11.41 -17.56 15.31
N GLY A 48 -12.45 -17.13 14.61
CA GLY A 48 -13.66 -16.59 15.21
C GLY A 48 -13.63 -15.09 15.50
N THR A 49 -12.82 -14.34 14.74
CA THR A 49 -12.85 -12.87 14.76
C THR A 49 -13.72 -12.31 13.64
N GLY A 50 -14.24 -11.09 13.80
CA GLY A 50 -15.02 -10.39 12.79
C GLY A 50 -14.90 -8.88 12.92
N VAL A 51 -15.64 -8.15 12.10
CA VAL A 51 -15.68 -6.68 12.09
C VAL A 51 -17.08 -6.21 12.47
N MET A 52 -17.16 -5.25 13.35
CA MET A 52 -18.34 -4.40 13.51
C MET A 52 -18.06 -3.03 12.92
N TYR A 53 -19.02 -2.46 12.17
CA TYR A 53 -18.87 -1.11 11.61
C TYR A 53 -20.18 -0.34 11.62
N LYS A 54 -20.06 0.99 11.62
CA LYS A 54 -21.18 1.93 11.64
C LYS A 54 -20.78 3.26 11.01
N LEU A 55 -21.74 4.14 10.76
CA LEU A 55 -21.47 5.54 10.43
C LEU A 55 -20.73 6.19 11.60
N ALA A 56 -19.72 7.01 11.30
CA ALA A 56 -19.01 7.77 12.32
C ALA A 56 -19.98 8.71 13.05
N GLY A 57 -19.82 8.81 14.38
CA GLY A 57 -20.69 9.60 15.23
C GLY A 57 -22.04 8.95 15.60
N ALA A 58 -22.39 7.80 15.03
CA ALA A 58 -23.58 7.06 15.47
C ALA A 58 -23.39 6.55 16.91
N ARG A 59 -24.43 6.70 17.75
CA ARG A 59 -24.37 6.31 19.17
C ARG A 59 -24.31 4.80 19.34
N GLY A 60 -23.42 4.35 20.20
CA GLY A 60 -23.28 2.93 20.59
C GLY A 60 -22.87 2.01 19.45
N TRP A 61 -22.77 0.72 19.76
CA TRP A 61 -22.43 -0.37 18.83
C TRP A 61 -23.57 -1.37 18.65
N ASP A 62 -24.70 -1.21 19.37
CA ASP A 62 -25.82 -2.16 19.38
C ASP A 62 -26.48 -2.31 18.00
N ARG A 63 -26.44 -1.25 17.20
CA ARG A 63 -26.97 -1.23 15.81
C ARG A 63 -25.89 -1.30 14.75
N ALA A 64 -24.64 -1.55 15.13
CA ALA A 64 -23.55 -1.72 14.17
C ALA A 64 -23.73 -3.01 13.36
N VAL A 65 -23.32 -2.96 12.09
CA VAL A 65 -23.31 -4.14 11.23
C VAL A 65 -22.15 -5.03 11.65
N TYR A 66 -22.42 -6.31 11.84
CA TYR A 66 -21.40 -7.33 12.10
C TYR A 66 -21.17 -8.17 10.85
N LEU A 67 -19.91 -8.37 10.47
CA LEU A 67 -19.49 -9.22 9.37
C LEU A 67 -18.38 -10.18 9.81
N GLN A 68 -18.47 -11.41 9.34
CA GLN A 68 -17.39 -12.37 9.45
C GLN A 68 -16.37 -12.16 8.34
N PRO A 69 -15.11 -12.58 8.49
CA PRO A 69 -14.12 -12.50 7.43
C PRO A 69 -14.55 -13.37 6.23
N GLU A 70 -14.37 -12.83 5.03
CA GLU A 70 -14.52 -13.58 3.76
C GLU A 70 -13.40 -14.60 3.60
N THR A 71 -12.23 -14.28 4.13
CA THR A 71 -11.05 -15.14 4.14
C THR A 71 -10.46 -15.21 5.53
N ALA A 72 -10.10 -16.43 5.95
CA ALA A 72 -9.37 -16.71 7.18
C ALA A 72 -8.30 -17.76 6.85
N THR A 73 -7.13 -17.30 6.40
CA THR A 73 -6.06 -18.19 5.92
C THR A 73 -5.01 -18.38 7.00
N ARG A 74 -4.72 -19.62 7.34
CA ARG A 74 -3.60 -19.96 8.21
C ARG A 74 -2.30 -19.77 7.45
N CYS A 75 -1.43 -18.90 7.95
CA CYS A 75 -0.14 -18.60 7.36
C CYS A 75 0.96 -18.94 8.35
N THR A 76 2.00 -19.63 7.88
CA THR A 76 3.24 -19.81 8.62
C THR A 76 4.23 -18.77 8.10
N ALA A 77 4.59 -17.84 8.94
CA ALA A 77 5.53 -16.79 8.59
C ALA A 77 6.96 -17.25 8.85
N PHE A 78 7.84 -16.82 7.97
CA PHE A 78 9.28 -16.99 8.16
C PHE A 78 9.78 -15.78 8.91
N ASP A 79 10.09 -15.90 10.21
CA ASP A 79 10.62 -14.76 10.94
C ASP A 79 12.14 -14.72 10.90
N SER A 80 12.69 -13.62 10.43
CA SER A 80 14.13 -13.37 10.44
C SER A 80 14.61 -12.66 11.68
N ILE A 81 13.73 -12.26 12.59
CA ILE A 81 14.16 -11.73 13.88
C ILE A 81 14.51 -12.88 14.77
N PHE A 82 15.74 -12.88 15.17
CA PHE A 82 16.20 -13.76 16.21
C PHE A 82 16.23 -13.01 17.54
N SER A 83 15.76 -13.68 18.57
CA SER A 83 16.15 -13.39 19.93
C SER A 83 17.40 -14.20 20.25
N ARG A 84 18.24 -13.72 21.13
CA ARG A 84 19.25 -14.57 21.75
C ARG A 84 18.67 -15.18 23.01
N ASN A 85 18.71 -16.50 23.10
CA ASN A 85 18.32 -17.18 24.32
C ASN A 85 19.35 -16.95 25.42
N ALA A 86 19.07 -17.44 26.65
CA ALA A 86 19.98 -17.33 27.78
C ALA A 86 21.35 -17.98 27.56
N ARG A 87 21.50 -18.83 26.53
CA ARG A 87 22.77 -19.47 26.13
C ARG A 87 23.53 -18.68 25.07
N GLY A 88 22.99 -17.55 24.62
CA GLY A 88 23.58 -16.75 23.54
C GLY A 88 23.36 -17.31 22.13
N GLU A 89 22.51 -18.32 21.96
CA GLU A 89 22.17 -18.91 20.68
C GLU A 89 21.11 -18.08 19.99
N ASP A 90 21.20 -17.93 18.67
CA ASP A 90 20.20 -17.26 17.86
C ASP A 90 18.97 -18.16 17.74
N VAL A 91 17.82 -17.67 18.24
CA VAL A 91 16.53 -18.37 18.18
C VAL A 91 15.64 -17.69 17.16
N TYR A 92 15.15 -18.47 16.21
CA TYR A 92 14.23 -18.04 15.18
C TYR A 92 12.82 -18.49 15.51
N GLU A 93 11.90 -17.54 15.61
CA GLU A 93 10.50 -17.84 15.79
C GLU A 93 9.79 -17.90 14.44
N ILE A 94 9.02 -18.94 14.23
CA ILE A 94 8.16 -19.12 13.05
C ILE A 94 6.71 -19.05 13.52
N PRO A 95 6.11 -17.86 13.59
CA PRO A 95 4.74 -17.74 14.06
C PRO A 95 3.76 -18.32 13.03
N THR A 96 2.72 -18.95 13.55
CA THR A 96 1.53 -19.30 12.75
C THR A 96 0.43 -18.33 13.12
N ILE A 97 -0.11 -17.68 12.13
CA ILE A 97 -1.18 -16.69 12.26
C ILE A 97 -2.36 -17.04 11.38
N ILE A 98 -3.50 -16.50 11.71
CA ILE A 98 -4.68 -16.52 10.82
C ILE A 98 -4.83 -15.12 10.23
N LYS A 99 -4.58 -15.01 8.93
CA LYS A 99 -4.82 -13.78 8.19
C LYS A 99 -6.27 -13.71 7.79
N CYS A 100 -6.97 -12.72 8.31
CA CYS A 100 -8.38 -12.45 8.05
C CYS A 100 -8.53 -11.24 7.12
N GLY A 101 -9.55 -11.29 6.28
CA GLY A 101 -9.90 -10.18 5.40
C GLY A 101 -11.37 -10.22 5.00
N LEU A 102 -11.95 -9.04 4.82
CA LEU A 102 -13.30 -8.85 4.31
C LEU A 102 -13.42 -7.55 3.50
N THR A 103 -14.46 -7.49 2.69
CA THR A 103 -14.83 -6.30 1.93
C THR A 103 -16.14 -5.73 2.46
N LEU A 104 -16.13 -4.49 2.90
CA LEU A 104 -17.34 -3.72 3.09
C LEU A 104 -17.83 -3.22 1.73
N SER A 105 -19.08 -3.39 1.43
CA SER A 105 -19.71 -2.96 0.17
C SER A 105 -20.96 -2.14 0.46
N HIS A 106 -21.50 -1.49 -0.58
CA HIS A 106 -22.70 -0.64 -0.49
C HIS A 106 -22.55 0.51 0.52
N LEU A 107 -21.33 0.97 0.72
CA LEU A 107 -21.05 2.14 1.54
C LEU A 107 -21.51 3.42 0.81
N ARG A 108 -21.77 4.47 1.58
CA ARG A 108 -22.09 5.79 1.02
C ARG A 108 -20.79 6.49 0.61
N PRO A 109 -20.73 7.12 -0.57
CA PRO A 109 -19.58 7.92 -0.97
C PRO A 109 -19.32 9.09 -0.02
N ASN A 110 -18.08 9.54 0.04
CA ASN A 110 -17.61 10.66 0.84
C ASN A 110 -18.11 10.62 2.29
N THR A 111 -18.08 9.43 2.90
CA THR A 111 -18.66 9.19 4.20
C THR A 111 -17.65 8.52 5.13
N ARG A 112 -17.52 9.05 6.35
CA ARG A 112 -16.67 8.47 7.39
C ARG A 112 -17.42 7.37 8.13
N TYR A 113 -16.74 6.24 8.29
CA TYR A 113 -17.20 5.08 9.04
C TYR A 113 -16.25 4.81 10.21
N GLU A 114 -16.79 4.24 11.27
CA GLU A 114 -16.04 3.67 12.39
C GLU A 114 -16.14 2.14 12.34
N TYR A 115 -15.06 1.47 12.71
CA TYR A 115 -15.05 0.00 12.81
C TYR A 115 -14.15 -0.48 13.94
N LEU A 116 -14.38 -1.70 14.38
CA LEU A 116 -13.52 -2.42 15.33
C LEU A 116 -13.53 -3.91 15.03
N ILE A 117 -12.46 -4.57 15.42
CA ILE A 117 -12.36 -6.04 15.36
C ILE A 117 -12.95 -6.60 16.64
N VAL A 118 -13.74 -7.66 16.50
CA VAL A 118 -14.45 -8.33 17.59
C VAL A 118 -14.22 -9.84 17.59
N ASP A 119 -14.47 -10.47 18.72
CA ASP A 119 -14.55 -11.93 18.80
C ASP A 119 -15.92 -12.46 18.31
N SER A 120 -16.11 -13.77 18.34
CA SER A 120 -17.35 -14.44 17.96
C SER A 120 -18.58 -14.03 18.79
N HIS A 121 -18.38 -13.47 19.98
CA HIS A 121 -19.42 -12.95 20.87
C HIS A 121 -19.61 -11.43 20.71
N ARG A 122 -19.02 -10.82 19.70
CA ARG A 122 -19.01 -9.37 19.40
C ARG A 122 -18.35 -8.52 20.50
N ARG A 123 -17.47 -9.09 21.31
CA ARG A 123 -16.68 -8.34 22.30
C ARG A 123 -15.48 -7.71 21.59
N PRO A 124 -15.17 -6.43 21.86
CA PRO A 124 -14.06 -5.72 21.20
C PRO A 124 -12.71 -6.39 21.47
N LEU A 125 -11.96 -6.62 20.41
CA LEU A 125 -10.56 -7.04 20.40
C LEU A 125 -9.61 -5.90 20.00
N SER A 126 -10.14 -4.84 19.40
CA SER A 126 -9.39 -3.64 19.04
C SER A 126 -10.01 -2.39 19.64
N GLN A 127 -9.27 -1.28 19.59
CA GLN A 127 -9.86 0.04 19.68
C GLN A 127 -10.74 0.33 18.45
N THR A 128 -11.51 1.40 18.51
CA THR A 128 -12.26 1.92 17.37
C THR A 128 -11.30 2.58 16.38
N TYR A 129 -11.38 2.20 15.12
CA TYR A 129 -10.71 2.80 13.98
C TYR A 129 -11.72 3.50 13.09
N SER A 130 -11.25 4.32 12.16
CA SER A 130 -12.12 4.95 11.16
C SER A 130 -11.48 4.95 9.77
N PHE A 131 -12.34 5.05 8.75
CA PHE A 131 -11.93 5.29 7.37
C PHE A 131 -12.92 6.24 6.69
N LEU A 132 -12.47 6.86 5.61
CA LEU A 132 -13.28 7.70 4.73
C LEU A 132 -13.43 7.01 3.37
N THR A 133 -14.65 6.90 2.86
CA THR A 133 -14.89 6.45 1.47
C THR A 133 -14.57 7.57 0.50
N ALA A 134 -14.09 7.24 -0.70
CA ALA A 134 -13.91 8.20 -1.78
C ALA A 134 -15.26 8.83 -2.20
N GLY A 135 -15.22 9.91 -2.97
CA GLY A 135 -16.43 10.53 -3.52
C GLY A 135 -16.44 12.06 -3.48
N ALA A 136 -15.46 12.68 -2.83
CA ALA A 136 -15.21 14.11 -2.98
C ALA A 136 -14.67 14.41 -4.40
N SER A 137 -15.03 15.55 -4.96
CA SER A 137 -14.50 16.02 -6.24
C SER A 137 -13.04 16.45 -6.16
N GLU A 138 -12.61 16.84 -4.97
CA GLU A 138 -11.22 17.13 -4.63
C GLU A 138 -10.79 16.25 -3.47
N TRP A 139 -9.60 15.68 -3.57
CA TRP A 139 -9.04 14.83 -2.55
C TRP A 139 -7.50 14.82 -2.63
N ASN A 140 -6.86 14.38 -1.56
CA ASN A 140 -5.41 14.33 -1.47
C ASN A 140 -4.96 12.94 -1.01
N CYS A 141 -3.76 12.53 -1.44
CA CYS A 141 -3.06 11.40 -0.84
C CYS A 141 -1.57 11.72 -0.62
N CYS A 142 -0.99 11.02 0.33
CA CYS A 142 0.46 10.98 0.53
C CYS A 142 1.06 9.83 -0.27
N ILE A 143 2.15 10.07 -1.01
CA ILE A 143 2.88 9.00 -1.72
C ILE A 143 4.25 8.84 -1.09
N ILE A 144 4.56 7.62 -0.65
CA ILE A 144 5.85 7.25 -0.06
C ILE A 144 6.40 5.97 -0.70
N SER A 145 7.69 5.69 -0.52
CA SER A 145 8.35 4.52 -1.07
C SER A 145 9.62 4.14 -0.31
N ASP A 146 10.05 2.90 -0.46
CA ASP A 146 11.40 2.45 -0.11
C ASP A 146 11.82 2.75 1.34
N PHE A 147 10.93 2.57 2.32
CA PHE A 147 11.28 2.84 3.72
C PHE A 147 11.79 1.63 4.48
N HIS A 148 11.70 0.42 3.91
CA HIS A 148 12.38 -0.80 4.36
C HIS A 148 12.27 -1.00 5.89
N SER A 149 11.06 -1.11 6.43
CA SER A 149 10.85 -1.40 7.85
C SER A 149 11.76 -2.56 8.29
N TYR A 150 12.61 -2.27 9.26
CA TYR A 150 13.65 -3.20 9.71
C TYR A 150 13.84 -3.06 11.20
N THR A 151 13.36 -4.01 11.97
CA THR A 151 13.33 -3.93 13.43
C THR A 151 14.70 -3.64 14.06
N PRO A 152 15.83 -4.23 13.59
CA PRO A 152 17.14 -3.87 14.11
C PRO A 152 17.56 -2.40 13.85
N THR A 153 16.89 -1.70 12.91
CA THR A 153 17.14 -0.28 12.63
C THR A 153 15.81 0.49 12.60
N PRO A 154 15.16 0.69 13.76
CA PRO A 154 13.82 1.27 13.84
C PRO A 154 13.72 2.69 13.26
N LYS A 155 14.84 3.42 13.18
CA LYS A 155 14.93 4.76 12.59
C LYS A 155 14.42 4.84 11.14
N ARG A 156 14.45 3.74 10.37
CA ARG A 156 13.92 3.69 9.00
C ARG A 156 12.41 3.93 9.03
N LEU A 157 11.70 3.12 9.79
CA LEU A 157 10.26 3.23 9.95
C LEU A 157 9.86 4.59 10.54
N THR A 158 10.55 5.03 11.59
CA THR A 158 10.30 6.36 12.20
C THR A 158 10.47 7.47 11.18
N SER A 159 11.49 7.42 10.33
CA SER A 159 11.71 8.41 9.27
C SER A 159 10.53 8.47 8.30
N ALA A 160 10.05 7.31 7.83
CA ALA A 160 8.93 7.22 6.90
C ALA A 160 7.63 7.76 7.54
N MET A 161 7.36 7.39 8.79
CA MET A 161 6.17 7.88 9.51
C MET A 161 6.23 9.39 9.73
N THR A 162 7.41 9.93 10.05
CA THR A 162 7.64 11.38 10.13
C THR A 162 7.40 12.07 8.80
N MET A 163 7.79 11.45 7.67
CA MET A 163 7.50 12.02 6.35
C MET A 163 6.00 12.04 6.05
N ILE A 164 5.24 11.03 6.44
CA ILE A 164 3.78 11.05 6.33
C ILE A 164 3.19 12.21 7.11
N ASP A 165 3.64 12.42 8.35
CA ASP A 165 3.18 13.53 9.19
C ASP A 165 3.60 14.89 8.62
N THR A 166 4.78 14.98 7.99
CA THR A 166 5.26 16.17 7.29
C THR A 166 4.34 16.52 6.10
N VAL A 167 3.97 15.51 5.30
CA VAL A 167 3.01 15.72 4.20
C VAL A 167 1.64 16.10 4.72
N GLN A 168 1.17 15.48 5.81
CA GLN A 168 -0.11 15.81 6.44
C GLN A 168 -0.16 17.27 6.94
N ALA A 169 0.94 17.73 7.50
CA ALA A 169 1.06 19.12 7.96
C ALA A 169 1.10 20.14 6.80
N TYR A 170 1.71 19.75 5.67
CA TYR A 170 1.77 20.60 4.48
C TYR A 170 0.43 20.65 3.74
N CYS A 171 -0.18 19.49 3.52
CA CYS A 171 -1.45 19.36 2.81
C CYS A 171 -2.20 18.15 3.37
N PRO A 172 -3.25 18.35 4.19
CA PRO A 172 -4.03 17.24 4.73
C PRO A 172 -4.51 16.29 3.64
N PHE A 173 -4.44 14.99 3.91
CA PHE A 173 -4.79 13.94 2.95
C PHE A 173 -5.67 12.87 3.57
N ASP A 174 -6.31 12.05 2.73
CA ASP A 174 -7.29 11.06 3.14
C ASP A 174 -6.71 9.64 3.21
N TRP A 175 -5.65 9.34 2.43
CA TRP A 175 -5.08 8.02 2.32
C TRP A 175 -3.61 8.04 1.88
N VAL A 176 -2.93 6.90 1.97
CA VAL A 176 -1.51 6.74 1.64
C VAL A 176 -1.32 5.75 0.50
N LEU A 177 -0.52 6.13 -0.48
CA LEU A 177 -0.03 5.29 -1.56
C LEU A 177 1.44 4.96 -1.32
N HIS A 178 1.81 3.67 -1.28
CA HIS A 178 3.21 3.28 -1.26
C HIS A 178 3.64 2.63 -2.57
N LEU A 179 4.89 2.87 -2.96
CA LEU A 179 5.44 2.36 -4.21
C LEU A 179 6.44 1.22 -4.00
N GLY A 180 6.21 0.41 -2.95
CA GLY A 180 6.97 -0.80 -2.66
C GLY A 180 8.15 -0.60 -1.72
N ASP A 181 8.82 -1.71 -1.42
CA ASP A 181 9.93 -1.82 -0.49
C ASP A 181 9.58 -1.25 0.91
N VAL A 182 8.40 -1.64 1.41
CA VAL A 182 7.91 -1.18 2.72
C VAL A 182 8.55 -1.93 3.87
N VAL A 183 9.00 -3.18 3.66
CA VAL A 183 9.79 -3.96 4.61
C VAL A 183 11.14 -4.34 4.02
N ALA A 184 12.13 -4.57 4.87
CA ALA A 184 13.47 -4.95 4.42
C ALA A 184 13.52 -6.37 3.84
N TRP A 185 12.67 -7.27 4.36
CA TRP A 185 12.46 -8.65 3.84
C TRP A 185 11.01 -9.07 4.06
N GLY A 186 10.31 -9.37 2.99
CA GLY A 186 8.88 -9.75 3.02
C GLY A 186 8.60 -11.02 3.80
N GLY A 187 9.57 -11.94 3.91
CA GLY A 187 9.48 -13.14 4.74
C GLY A 187 9.59 -12.92 6.25
N SER A 188 9.83 -11.69 6.70
CA SER A 188 10.01 -11.37 8.12
C SER A 188 8.73 -10.88 8.73
N TRP A 189 7.98 -11.75 9.40
CA TRP A 189 6.73 -11.41 10.06
C TRP A 189 6.84 -10.22 11.01
N SER A 190 7.87 -10.19 11.84
CA SER A 190 8.08 -9.13 12.82
C SER A 190 8.33 -7.76 12.20
N PHE A 191 8.84 -7.67 10.97
CA PHE A 191 8.96 -6.38 10.27
C PHE A 191 7.59 -5.84 9.88
N TRP A 192 6.72 -6.70 9.37
CA TRP A 192 5.32 -6.36 9.09
C TRP A 192 4.57 -6.00 10.36
N GLN A 193 4.70 -6.83 11.41
CA GLN A 193 4.04 -6.60 12.67
C GLN A 193 4.45 -5.26 13.29
N ARG A 194 5.75 -4.95 13.29
CA ARG A 194 6.26 -3.68 13.79
C ARG A 194 5.75 -2.49 12.98
N MET A 195 5.72 -2.62 11.66
CA MET A 195 5.20 -1.59 10.76
C MET A 195 3.73 -1.28 11.03
N TYR A 196 2.90 -2.30 11.11
CA TYR A 196 1.46 -2.13 11.34
C TYR A 196 1.09 -1.65 12.75
N GLN A 197 2.04 -1.58 13.69
CA GLN A 197 1.86 -0.95 15.00
C GLN A 197 1.86 0.58 14.93
N GLU A 198 2.39 1.16 13.87
CA GLU A 198 2.39 2.60 13.70
C GLU A 198 0.96 3.12 13.49
N ARG A 199 0.66 4.33 14.06
CA ARG A 199 -0.70 4.89 14.02
C ARG A 199 -1.19 5.16 12.59
N GLN A 200 -0.29 5.56 11.68
CA GLN A 200 -0.61 5.90 10.30
C GLN A 200 -1.25 4.72 9.54
N PHE A 201 -0.88 3.48 9.87
CA PHE A 201 -1.52 2.28 9.28
C PHE A 201 -2.96 2.07 9.77
N ARG A 202 -3.32 2.64 10.89
CA ARG A 202 -4.66 2.54 11.49
C ARG A 202 -5.54 3.74 11.19
N GLU A 203 -4.95 4.90 10.91
CA GLU A 203 -5.63 6.15 10.65
C GLU A 203 -5.99 6.36 9.18
N TYR A 204 -5.19 5.78 8.27
CA TYR A 204 -5.35 5.97 6.83
C TYR A 204 -5.65 4.65 6.12
N MET A 205 -6.37 4.73 5.00
CA MET A 205 -6.42 3.66 4.01
C MET A 205 -5.07 3.61 3.27
N TRP A 206 -4.57 2.39 3.02
CA TRP A 206 -3.31 2.16 2.34
C TRP A 206 -3.53 1.43 1.02
N ALA A 207 -3.04 2.00 -0.07
CA ALA A 207 -2.87 1.33 -1.35
C ALA A 207 -1.37 1.21 -1.66
N GLY A 208 -0.97 0.22 -2.46
CA GLY A 208 0.44 0.13 -2.83
C GLY A 208 0.77 -1.02 -3.76
N VAL A 209 1.99 -0.99 -4.25
CA VAL A 209 2.60 -2.04 -5.06
C VAL A 209 3.68 -2.76 -4.28
N GLN A 210 3.94 -4.01 -4.62
CA GLN A 210 5.01 -4.80 -4.06
C GLN A 210 6.36 -4.40 -4.64
N GLY A 211 7.36 -4.19 -3.76
CA GLY A 211 8.75 -4.04 -4.15
C GLY A 211 9.54 -5.34 -4.11
N ASN A 212 10.80 -5.31 -4.52
CA ASN A 212 11.64 -6.50 -4.49
C ASN A 212 12.01 -6.93 -3.06
N HIS A 213 12.12 -5.99 -2.13
CA HIS A 213 12.35 -6.32 -0.72
C HIS A 213 11.10 -6.94 -0.07
N ASP A 214 9.90 -6.50 -0.45
CA ASP A 214 8.64 -7.09 0.02
C ASP A 214 8.46 -8.54 -0.47
N TYR A 215 9.12 -8.90 -1.59
CA TYR A 215 9.11 -10.23 -2.18
C TYR A 215 10.21 -11.14 -1.62
N MET A 216 11.32 -10.58 -1.12
CA MET A 216 12.45 -11.36 -0.63
C MET A 216 12.13 -12.10 0.66
N GLY A 217 12.46 -13.41 0.67
CA GLY A 217 12.63 -14.16 1.90
C GLY A 217 13.91 -13.74 2.63
N ARG A 218 14.11 -14.30 3.83
CA ARG A 218 15.36 -14.11 4.59
C ARG A 218 16.57 -14.64 3.83
N GLU A 219 16.41 -15.80 3.19
CA GLU A 219 17.45 -16.42 2.38
C GLU A 219 17.46 -15.82 0.97
N LYS A 220 18.66 -15.54 0.48
CA LYS A 220 18.85 -14.97 -0.84
C LYS A 220 18.23 -15.87 -1.92
N GLY A 221 17.31 -15.35 -2.69
CA GLY A 221 16.65 -16.04 -3.80
C GLY A 221 15.34 -16.75 -3.43
N VAL A 222 14.95 -16.80 -2.15
CA VAL A 222 13.66 -17.34 -1.75
C VAL A 222 12.60 -16.24 -1.86
N GLY A 223 11.63 -16.41 -2.75
CA GLY A 223 10.45 -15.56 -2.85
C GLY A 223 9.43 -15.91 -1.78
N THR A 224 8.74 -14.89 -1.25
CA THR A 224 7.72 -15.05 -0.21
C THR A 224 6.35 -14.55 -0.68
N ASN A 225 6.07 -14.73 -1.98
CA ASN A 225 4.91 -14.12 -2.61
C ASN A 225 3.59 -14.48 -1.90
N ASP A 226 3.42 -15.72 -1.47
CA ASP A 226 2.23 -16.15 -0.74
C ASP A 226 2.09 -15.43 0.60
N PHE A 227 3.19 -15.21 1.31
CA PHE A 227 3.19 -14.46 2.56
C PHE A 227 2.84 -12.99 2.32
N THR A 228 3.46 -12.36 1.34
CA THR A 228 3.17 -10.97 0.98
C THR A 228 1.73 -10.78 0.55
N ARG A 229 1.16 -11.69 -0.22
CA ARG A 229 -0.27 -11.70 -0.59
C ARG A 229 -1.17 -11.73 0.64
N ASN A 230 -0.74 -12.39 1.70
CA ASN A 230 -1.50 -12.55 2.92
C ASN A 230 -1.34 -11.39 3.92
N THR A 231 -0.35 -10.50 3.77
CA THR A 231 -0.15 -9.35 4.66
C THR A 231 -1.00 -8.13 4.30
N THR A 232 -1.54 -8.09 3.08
CA THR A 232 -2.45 -7.06 2.58
C THR A 232 -3.74 -7.69 2.09
N TYR A 233 -4.75 -6.87 1.80
CA TYR A 233 -6.02 -7.36 1.28
C TYR A 233 -6.50 -6.50 0.10
N TYR A 234 -5.66 -6.38 -0.92
CA TYR A 234 -5.98 -5.65 -2.14
C TYR A 234 -7.05 -6.36 -2.98
N PRO A 235 -7.74 -5.65 -3.90
CA PRO A 235 -8.70 -6.26 -4.81
C PRO A 235 -8.13 -7.46 -5.57
N ALA A 236 -8.94 -8.49 -5.72
CA ALA A 236 -8.61 -9.70 -6.47
C ALA A 236 -9.12 -9.57 -7.92
N ASN A 237 -8.69 -8.52 -8.63
CA ASN A 237 -9.14 -8.17 -9.98
C ASN A 237 -7.99 -7.98 -10.96
N GLY A 238 -6.80 -8.51 -10.63
CA GLY A 238 -5.69 -8.68 -11.55
C GLY A 238 -5.87 -9.89 -12.47
N PHE A 239 -4.83 -10.24 -13.21
CA PHE A 239 -4.82 -11.52 -13.92
C PHE A 239 -4.49 -12.68 -12.96
N PRO A 240 -4.95 -13.91 -13.27
CA PRO A 240 -4.98 -15.02 -12.29
C PRO A 240 -3.65 -15.32 -11.60
N GLU A 241 -2.54 -15.26 -12.33
CA GLU A 241 -1.21 -15.59 -11.80
C GLU A 241 -0.65 -14.54 -10.83
N ASP A 242 -1.30 -13.38 -10.76
CA ASP A 242 -0.82 -12.24 -9.96
C ASP A 242 -1.94 -11.56 -9.16
N GLU A 243 -2.97 -12.32 -8.83
CA GLU A 243 -4.13 -11.87 -8.07
C GLU A 243 -3.74 -11.20 -6.75
N ARG A 244 -4.35 -10.07 -6.42
CA ARG A 244 -4.10 -9.25 -5.22
C ARG A 244 -2.71 -8.59 -5.13
N VAL A 245 -1.84 -8.81 -6.09
CA VAL A 245 -0.52 -8.17 -6.16
C VAL A 245 -0.46 -7.23 -7.36
N THR A 246 -0.99 -7.68 -8.52
CA THR A 246 -1.45 -6.79 -9.59
C THR A 246 -2.95 -6.62 -9.45
N TYR A 247 -3.41 -5.39 -9.41
CA TYR A 247 -4.83 -5.05 -9.23
C TYR A 247 -5.14 -3.65 -9.73
N HIS A 248 -6.41 -3.30 -9.79
CA HIS A 248 -6.84 -1.93 -10.03
C HIS A 248 -7.90 -1.50 -9.01
N PHE A 249 -8.01 -0.22 -8.82
CA PHE A 249 -9.08 0.37 -8.03
C PHE A 249 -9.38 1.78 -8.53
N ARG A 250 -10.58 2.24 -8.20
CA ARG A 250 -11.01 3.60 -8.47
C ARG A 250 -11.09 4.40 -7.18
N TYR A 251 -10.51 5.61 -7.21
CA TYR A 251 -10.66 6.60 -6.15
C TYR A 251 -11.11 7.93 -6.78
N GLY A 252 -12.39 8.26 -6.62
CA GLY A 252 -12.99 9.41 -7.31
C GLY A 252 -12.85 9.31 -8.83
N ASP A 253 -12.27 10.34 -9.44
CA ASP A 253 -12.07 10.45 -10.90
C ASP A 253 -10.81 9.73 -11.41
N VAL A 254 -10.06 9.04 -10.55
CA VAL A 254 -8.80 8.37 -10.93
C VAL A 254 -8.96 6.85 -10.94
N LEU A 255 -8.58 6.23 -12.04
CA LEU A 255 -8.34 4.80 -12.14
C LEU A 255 -6.85 4.54 -11.85
N PHE A 256 -6.58 3.82 -10.76
CA PHE A 256 -5.25 3.34 -10.42
C PHE A 256 -5.04 1.93 -10.95
N ILE A 257 -3.95 1.73 -11.69
CA ILE A 257 -3.45 0.44 -12.18
C ILE A 257 -2.19 0.11 -11.38
N MET A 258 -2.25 -0.94 -10.57
CA MET A 258 -1.19 -1.35 -9.67
C MET A 258 -0.48 -2.57 -10.26
N LEU A 259 0.74 -2.40 -10.75
CA LEU A 259 1.52 -3.45 -11.42
C LEU A 259 2.55 -4.06 -10.48
N ASN A 260 2.57 -5.38 -10.38
CA ASN A 260 3.62 -6.09 -9.69
C ASN A 260 4.87 -6.22 -10.57
N SER A 261 5.91 -5.48 -10.22
CA SER A 261 7.18 -5.51 -10.95
C SER A 261 7.93 -6.85 -10.84
N MET A 262 7.58 -7.71 -9.87
CA MET A 262 8.29 -8.97 -9.63
C MET A 262 7.85 -10.09 -10.57
N THR A 263 6.58 -10.12 -10.97
CA THR A 263 6.01 -11.12 -11.88
C THR A 263 6.07 -10.68 -13.34
N ASN A 264 6.00 -9.37 -13.61
CA ASN A 264 6.02 -8.81 -14.96
C ASN A 264 7.44 -8.75 -15.58
N ARG A 265 8.16 -9.85 -15.55
CA ARG A 265 9.54 -9.97 -16.07
C ARG A 265 9.67 -10.91 -17.26
N THR A 266 8.79 -11.91 -17.39
CA THR A 266 8.74 -12.81 -18.55
C THR A 266 7.93 -12.17 -19.67
N ALA A 267 8.22 -12.54 -20.92
CA ALA A 267 7.47 -12.05 -22.08
C ALA A 267 5.99 -12.42 -22.00
N GLU A 268 5.70 -13.62 -21.46
CA GLU A 268 4.32 -14.09 -21.25
C GLU A 268 3.56 -13.22 -20.26
N ASN A 269 4.10 -13.02 -19.04
CA ASN A 269 3.43 -12.22 -18.02
C ASN A 269 3.26 -10.76 -18.45
N ILE A 270 4.25 -10.19 -19.15
CA ILE A 270 4.15 -8.84 -19.71
C ILE A 270 3.00 -8.77 -20.72
N THR A 271 2.84 -9.78 -21.57
CA THR A 271 1.75 -9.85 -22.55
C THR A 271 0.40 -9.94 -21.86
N LYS A 272 0.25 -10.79 -20.84
CA LYS A 272 -0.96 -10.91 -20.02
C LYS A 272 -1.29 -9.60 -19.31
N ALA A 273 -0.31 -8.96 -18.68
CA ALA A 273 -0.51 -7.70 -18.00
C ALA A 273 -0.95 -6.58 -18.94
N LYS A 274 -0.36 -6.50 -20.15
CA LYS A 274 -0.79 -5.54 -21.18
C LYS A 274 -2.21 -5.78 -21.67
N ALA A 275 -2.59 -7.03 -21.88
CA ALA A 275 -3.95 -7.40 -22.26
C ALA A 275 -4.96 -7.03 -21.17
N TRP A 276 -4.64 -7.38 -19.92
CA TRP A 276 -5.43 -7.00 -18.75
C TRP A 276 -5.58 -5.48 -18.60
N MET A 277 -4.50 -4.71 -18.76
CA MET A 277 -4.59 -3.24 -18.71
C MET A 277 -5.51 -2.68 -19.78
N ARG A 278 -5.47 -3.22 -21.03
CA ARG A 278 -6.37 -2.78 -22.11
C ARG A 278 -7.83 -3.04 -21.76
N GLN A 279 -8.11 -4.22 -21.23
CA GLN A 279 -9.45 -4.56 -20.76
C GLN A 279 -9.91 -3.61 -19.66
N VAL A 280 -9.15 -3.45 -18.59
CA VAL A 280 -9.52 -2.61 -17.44
C VAL A 280 -9.75 -1.16 -17.84
N VAL A 281 -8.83 -0.57 -18.63
CA VAL A 281 -8.98 0.83 -19.08
C VAL A 281 -10.14 0.97 -20.07
N GLY A 282 -10.33 -0.02 -20.95
CA GLY A 282 -11.45 -0.05 -21.89
C GLY A 282 -12.80 -0.09 -21.18
N GLU A 283 -12.98 -1.02 -20.24
CA GLU A 283 -14.20 -1.16 -19.44
C GLU A 283 -14.47 0.10 -18.60
N ALA A 284 -13.44 0.64 -17.95
CA ALA A 284 -13.58 1.85 -17.15
C ALA A 284 -14.03 3.06 -18.00
N ARG A 285 -13.50 3.21 -19.21
CA ARG A 285 -13.89 4.30 -20.12
C ARG A 285 -15.28 4.11 -20.74
N ALA A 286 -15.72 2.87 -20.90
CA ALA A 286 -17.05 2.54 -21.39
C ALA A 286 -18.13 2.65 -20.30
N SER A 287 -17.75 2.82 -19.03
CA SER A 287 -18.69 2.92 -17.92
C SER A 287 -19.52 4.22 -17.99
N GLN A 288 -20.66 4.26 -17.28
CA GLN A 288 -21.50 5.45 -17.18
C GLN A 288 -20.79 6.66 -16.58
N ASN A 289 -19.78 6.41 -15.77
CA ASN A 289 -18.98 7.43 -15.10
C ASN A 289 -17.48 7.16 -15.33
N PRO A 290 -16.94 7.47 -16.52
CA PRO A 290 -15.57 7.13 -16.87
C PRO A 290 -14.56 7.90 -16.00
N PRO A 291 -13.41 7.31 -15.67
CA PRO A 291 -12.36 7.99 -14.95
C PRO A 291 -11.78 9.13 -15.80
N ARG A 292 -11.49 10.23 -15.17
CA ARG A 292 -10.85 11.39 -15.80
C ARG A 292 -9.35 11.17 -15.99
N TYR A 293 -8.73 10.42 -15.08
CA TYR A 293 -7.31 10.12 -15.09
C TYR A 293 -7.04 8.63 -15.00
N VAL A 294 -5.98 8.19 -15.65
CA VAL A 294 -5.39 6.86 -15.51
C VAL A 294 -4.00 6.99 -14.93
N VAL A 295 -3.79 6.46 -13.75
CA VAL A 295 -2.50 6.45 -13.04
C VAL A 295 -1.99 5.03 -12.95
N VAL A 296 -0.76 4.79 -13.40
CA VAL A 296 -0.09 3.49 -13.29
C VAL A 296 0.98 3.56 -12.21
N CYS A 297 0.97 2.60 -11.31
CA CYS A 297 1.94 2.48 -10.24
C CYS A 297 2.70 1.16 -10.36
N GLN A 298 4.01 1.20 -10.20
CA GLN A 298 4.87 0.02 -10.04
C GLN A 298 6.03 0.35 -9.10
N HIS A 299 6.83 -0.66 -8.74
CA HIS A 299 7.98 -0.42 -7.89
C HIS A 299 9.22 0.01 -8.66
N PHE A 300 9.62 -0.72 -9.72
CA PHE A 300 10.86 -0.41 -10.43
C PHE A 300 10.79 0.90 -11.20
N GLU A 301 11.91 1.62 -11.18
CA GLU A 301 12.06 2.95 -11.76
C GLU A 301 11.81 3.00 -13.29
N TRP A 302 11.25 4.11 -13.74
CA TRP A 302 11.11 4.44 -15.15
C TRP A 302 12.41 4.97 -15.75
N PHE A 303 13.14 5.74 -14.96
CA PHE A 303 14.41 6.34 -15.33
C PHE A 303 15.42 6.17 -14.21
N ASN A 304 16.54 5.54 -14.49
CA ASN A 304 17.61 5.52 -13.51
C ASN A 304 18.41 6.83 -13.53
N GLY A 305 19.03 7.18 -12.42
CA GLY A 305 19.73 8.45 -12.28
C GLY A 305 21.01 8.57 -13.12
N ARG A 306 21.48 7.48 -13.74
CA ARG A 306 22.72 7.42 -14.48
C ARG A 306 22.52 7.32 -15.99
N THR A 307 21.81 6.32 -16.46
CA THR A 307 21.65 6.01 -17.89
C THR A 307 20.33 6.49 -18.49
N GLY A 308 19.40 6.97 -17.64
CA GLY A 308 18.12 7.49 -18.08
C GLY A 308 17.05 6.40 -18.18
N GLN A 309 16.61 6.09 -19.39
CA GLN A 309 15.52 5.12 -19.61
C GLN A 309 15.86 3.74 -19.07
N SER A 310 15.00 3.24 -18.17
CA SER A 310 15.08 1.85 -17.68
C SER A 310 14.52 0.86 -18.71
N ASN A 311 14.70 -0.43 -18.44
CA ASN A 311 14.04 -1.46 -19.22
C ASN A 311 12.52 -1.42 -19.06
N ASP A 312 12.03 -0.98 -17.90
CA ASP A 312 10.59 -0.88 -17.64
C ASP A 312 9.95 0.29 -18.42
N TYR A 313 10.63 1.44 -18.54
CA TYR A 313 10.17 2.49 -19.45
C TYR A 313 10.01 1.96 -20.88
N LYS A 314 11.03 1.28 -21.42
CA LYS A 314 11.00 0.72 -22.79
C LYS A 314 9.89 -0.34 -22.97
N ARG A 315 9.62 -1.10 -21.91
CA ARG A 315 8.63 -2.18 -21.91
C ARG A 315 7.20 -1.63 -21.95
N TRP A 316 6.93 -0.58 -21.20
CA TRP A 316 5.59 -0.11 -20.94
C TRP A 316 5.16 1.13 -21.70
N SER A 317 6.09 2.02 -22.08
CA SER A 317 5.77 3.35 -22.62
C SER A 317 4.83 3.32 -23.82
N LYS A 318 5.02 2.39 -24.77
CA LYS A 318 4.12 2.24 -25.93
C LYS A 318 2.68 1.87 -25.49
N THR A 319 2.55 1.00 -24.50
CA THR A 319 1.23 0.63 -23.95
C THR A 319 0.59 1.80 -23.20
N PHE A 320 1.39 2.59 -22.48
CA PHE A 320 0.89 3.78 -21.81
C PHE A 320 0.42 4.86 -22.81
N ASP A 321 1.15 5.05 -23.89
CA ASP A 321 0.74 5.93 -24.98
C ASP A 321 -0.57 5.48 -25.61
N GLU A 322 -0.70 4.18 -25.90
CA GLU A 322 -1.95 3.55 -26.44
C GLU A 322 -3.14 3.74 -25.50
N LEU A 323 -2.91 3.51 -24.22
CA LEU A 323 -3.95 3.60 -23.19
C LEU A 323 -4.17 5.03 -22.67
N GLY A 324 -3.42 6.00 -23.15
CA GLY A 324 -3.53 7.39 -22.71
C GLY A 324 -3.33 7.54 -21.20
N VAL A 325 -2.35 6.82 -20.62
CA VAL A 325 -1.97 6.97 -19.20
C VAL A 325 -1.53 8.40 -18.94
N ASP A 326 -2.00 9.01 -17.86
CA ASP A 326 -1.69 10.39 -17.51
C ASP A 326 -0.42 10.49 -16.67
N LEU A 327 -0.28 9.58 -15.71
CA LEU A 327 0.81 9.58 -14.74
C LEU A 327 1.29 8.17 -14.48
N ALA A 328 2.61 7.97 -14.49
CA ALA A 328 3.26 6.70 -14.16
C ALA A 328 4.20 6.91 -12.95
N LEU A 329 3.86 6.29 -11.82
CA LEU A 329 4.57 6.41 -10.55
C LEU A 329 5.47 5.21 -10.29
N ALA A 330 6.65 5.43 -9.70
CA ALA A 330 7.60 4.38 -9.32
C ALA A 330 8.44 4.74 -8.09
N GLY A 331 9.14 3.73 -7.54
CA GLY A 331 10.12 3.83 -6.45
C GLY A 331 11.50 3.30 -6.84
N ASN A 332 12.07 2.43 -6.00
CA ASN A 332 13.28 1.59 -6.15
C ASN A 332 14.63 2.32 -6.22
N ASN A 333 14.75 3.40 -6.96
CA ASN A 333 16.06 4.01 -7.21
C ASN A 333 16.51 5.00 -6.11
N HIS A 334 15.67 5.27 -5.12
CA HIS A 334 15.92 6.12 -3.95
C HIS A 334 16.35 7.56 -4.28
N ILE A 335 15.98 8.03 -5.45
CA ILE A 335 16.16 9.41 -5.89
C ILE A 335 14.87 9.91 -6.55
N TYR A 336 14.68 11.20 -6.55
CA TYR A 336 13.58 11.79 -7.31
C TYR A 336 13.99 12.02 -8.76
N VAL A 337 13.16 11.53 -9.68
CA VAL A 337 13.29 11.80 -11.11
C VAL A 337 11.90 11.99 -11.70
N ARG A 338 11.74 13.01 -12.54
CA ARG A 338 10.53 13.13 -13.35
C ARG A 338 10.80 13.65 -14.76
N THR A 339 9.86 13.36 -15.64
CA THR A 339 9.76 13.94 -16.98
C THR A 339 8.68 15.03 -17.02
N ASP A 340 8.60 15.80 -18.09
CA ASP A 340 7.35 16.40 -18.55
C ASP A 340 6.51 15.29 -19.24
N ALA A 341 5.32 15.59 -19.76
CA ALA A 341 4.54 14.58 -20.46
C ALA A 341 5.29 14.06 -21.70
N VAL A 342 5.36 12.74 -21.85
CA VAL A 342 6.08 12.06 -22.94
C VAL A 342 5.11 11.24 -23.76
N TYR A 343 5.10 11.44 -25.07
CA TYR A 343 4.36 10.66 -26.04
C TYR A 343 5.28 10.19 -27.16
N GLN A 344 5.28 8.90 -27.46
CA GLN A 344 6.15 8.29 -28.47
C GLN A 344 7.63 8.65 -28.31
N GLY A 345 8.10 8.74 -27.07
CA GLY A 345 9.48 9.06 -26.75
C GLY A 345 9.88 10.53 -26.90
N VAL A 346 8.90 11.43 -27.07
CA VAL A 346 9.12 12.88 -27.22
C VAL A 346 8.33 13.64 -26.14
N THR A 347 8.94 14.67 -25.58
CA THR A 347 8.28 15.57 -24.64
C THR A 347 7.18 16.37 -25.33
N THR A 348 6.01 16.47 -24.71
CA THR A 348 4.84 17.22 -25.19
C THR A 348 4.49 18.40 -24.27
N ASN A 349 3.50 19.19 -24.68
CA ASN A 349 2.95 20.30 -23.88
C ASN A 349 1.96 19.87 -22.77
N GLY A 350 1.77 18.55 -22.57
CA GLY A 350 0.88 17.99 -21.57
C GLY A 350 -0.56 17.73 -22.01
N SER A 351 -0.93 18.05 -23.27
CA SER A 351 -2.24 17.67 -23.84
C SER A 351 -2.31 16.18 -24.19
N THR A 352 -1.14 15.57 -24.43
CA THR A 352 -0.95 14.14 -24.67
C THR A 352 0.27 13.63 -23.93
N GLY A 353 0.40 12.31 -23.80
CA GLY A 353 1.56 11.67 -23.22
C GLY A 353 1.43 11.42 -21.72
N THR A 354 2.40 10.73 -21.16
CA THR A 354 2.47 10.29 -19.78
C THR A 354 3.56 11.07 -19.04
N VAL A 355 3.26 11.60 -17.86
CA VAL A 355 4.29 12.08 -16.92
C VAL A 355 4.85 10.89 -16.17
N TYR A 356 6.12 10.64 -16.27
CA TYR A 356 6.83 9.61 -15.51
C TYR A 356 7.48 10.24 -14.30
N LEU A 357 7.20 9.70 -13.12
CA LEU A 357 7.75 10.19 -11.88
C LEU A 357 8.14 9.04 -10.98
N GLN A 358 9.30 9.11 -10.39
CA GLN A 358 9.73 8.21 -9.33
C GLN A 358 10.04 8.99 -8.05
N THR A 359 9.62 8.43 -6.92
CA THR A 359 9.82 9.01 -5.61
C THR A 359 11.21 8.70 -5.07
N PRO A 360 11.78 9.56 -4.22
CA PRO A 360 12.93 9.18 -3.42
C PRO A 360 12.53 8.17 -2.34
N SER A 361 13.50 7.60 -1.65
CA SER A 361 13.27 6.83 -0.45
C SER A 361 12.69 7.71 0.67
N SER A 362 11.84 7.15 1.50
CA SER A 362 11.42 7.75 2.76
C SER A 362 12.23 7.22 3.97
N ASP A 363 13.23 6.39 3.72
CA ASP A 363 14.16 5.82 4.71
C ASP A 363 15.39 6.74 4.90
N ASN A 364 15.82 6.90 6.12
CA ASN A 364 16.91 7.78 6.52
C ASN A 364 18.34 7.31 6.17
N ALA A 365 18.51 6.21 5.45
CA ALA A 365 19.84 5.63 5.23
C ALA A 365 20.09 5.15 3.79
N ARG A 366 19.10 5.28 2.90
CA ARG A 366 19.12 4.65 1.58
C ARG A 366 19.23 5.61 0.40
N GLY A 367 19.24 6.90 0.63
CA GLY A 367 19.41 7.88 -0.44
C GLY A 367 20.70 7.64 -1.22
N ARG A 368 20.65 7.91 -2.51
CA ARG A 368 21.75 7.72 -3.44
C ARG A 368 22.24 9.06 -4.00
N THR A 369 23.52 9.11 -4.34
CA THR A 369 24.08 10.23 -5.07
C THR A 369 23.69 10.13 -6.54
N ILE A 370 23.27 11.23 -7.14
CA ILE A 370 23.07 11.31 -8.59
C ILE A 370 24.44 11.40 -9.25
N SER A 371 24.73 10.44 -10.12
CA SER A 371 25.85 10.58 -11.07
C SER A 371 25.45 11.53 -12.22
N THR A 372 26.44 12.12 -12.87
CA THR A 372 26.20 12.96 -14.05
C THR A 372 25.39 12.18 -15.08
N LEU A 373 24.29 12.75 -15.57
CA LEU A 373 23.53 12.16 -16.67
C LEU A 373 24.32 12.22 -17.97
N GLN A 374 24.14 11.18 -18.75
CA GLN A 374 24.62 11.21 -20.14
C GLN A 374 23.85 12.27 -20.94
N SER A 375 24.52 12.90 -21.86
CA SER A 375 24.00 14.05 -22.66
C SER A 375 22.75 13.74 -23.49
N ASN A 376 22.44 12.45 -23.71
CA ASN A 376 21.29 12.00 -24.51
C ASN A 376 19.99 11.86 -23.70
N GLN A 377 19.98 12.16 -22.39
CA GLN A 377 18.80 12.00 -21.52
C GLN A 377 17.89 13.24 -21.57
N LYS A 378 17.32 13.52 -22.73
CA LYS A 378 16.50 14.70 -22.99
C LYS A 378 15.09 14.64 -22.32
N LEU A 379 14.61 13.46 -21.92
CA LEU A 379 13.27 13.30 -21.36
C LEU A 379 13.20 13.69 -19.88
N ILE A 380 14.32 13.61 -19.16
CA ILE A 380 14.33 13.93 -17.73
C ILE A 380 14.29 15.45 -17.54
N LYS A 381 13.24 15.93 -16.90
CA LYS A 381 13.03 17.35 -16.58
C LYS A 381 13.66 17.75 -15.26
N ARG A 382 13.49 16.92 -14.22
CA ARG A 382 13.95 17.21 -12.86
C ARG A 382 14.53 15.97 -12.21
N ARG A 383 15.60 16.16 -11.47
CA ARG A 383 16.20 15.18 -10.55
C ARG A 383 16.50 15.85 -9.24
N TRP A 384 16.38 15.10 -8.15
CA TRP A 384 16.80 15.58 -6.85
C TRP A 384 17.32 14.43 -5.97
N THR A 385 18.37 14.75 -5.24
CA THR A 385 18.95 13.93 -4.18
C THR A 385 19.75 14.81 -3.21
N GLU A 386 19.81 14.39 -1.97
CA GLU A 386 20.71 14.90 -0.92
C GLU A 386 21.73 13.81 -0.52
N GLY A 387 22.11 12.94 -1.44
CA GLY A 387 23.00 11.81 -1.19
C GLY A 387 22.35 10.79 -0.25
N LYS A 388 23.09 10.29 0.73
CA LYS A 388 22.59 9.32 1.71
C LYS A 388 21.43 9.87 2.57
N ASN A 389 21.27 11.17 2.61
CA ASN A 389 20.25 11.82 3.41
C ASN A 389 18.99 12.19 2.59
N THR A 390 18.89 11.69 1.37
CA THR A 390 17.71 11.90 0.53
C THR A 390 16.51 11.23 1.16
N ILE A 391 15.65 12.02 1.74
CA ILE A 391 14.40 11.58 2.34
C ILE A 391 13.31 12.50 1.82
N GLY A 392 12.27 11.93 1.24
CA GLY A 392 11.17 12.71 0.71
C GLY A 392 9.91 11.89 0.52
N ALA A 393 8.81 12.60 0.37
CA ALA A 393 7.50 12.05 0.04
C ALA A 393 6.72 13.06 -0.80
N LEU A 394 5.67 12.61 -1.47
CA LEU A 394 4.85 13.46 -2.31
C LEU A 394 3.49 13.70 -1.68
N SER A 395 3.02 14.93 -1.76
CA SER A 395 1.61 15.26 -1.69
C SER A 395 1.03 15.18 -3.10
N MET A 396 -0.04 14.41 -3.30
CA MET A 396 -0.81 14.37 -4.54
C MET A 396 -2.19 14.93 -4.29
N LYS A 397 -2.48 16.09 -4.88
CA LYS A 397 -3.80 16.72 -4.86
C LYS A 397 -4.50 16.51 -6.20
N VAL A 398 -5.71 15.98 -6.16
CA VAL A 398 -6.51 15.70 -7.35
C VAL A 398 -7.77 16.54 -7.34
N ASN A 399 -8.07 17.13 -8.49
CA ASN A 399 -9.34 17.79 -8.76
C ASN A 399 -9.74 17.57 -10.24
N PRO A 400 -10.93 18.04 -10.67
CA PRO A 400 -11.38 17.82 -12.05
C PRO A 400 -10.48 18.42 -13.13
N GLN A 401 -9.62 19.40 -12.81
CA GLN A 401 -8.77 20.10 -13.79
C GLN A 401 -7.37 19.51 -13.87
N ARG A 402 -6.85 18.98 -12.76
CA ARG A 402 -5.46 18.50 -12.71
C ARG A 402 -5.18 17.59 -11.53
N ILE A 403 -4.11 16.81 -11.67
CA ILE A 403 -3.37 16.21 -10.56
C ILE A 403 -2.16 17.13 -10.29
N LEU A 404 -2.02 17.60 -9.06
CA LEU A 404 -0.87 18.38 -8.61
C LEU A 404 -0.03 17.50 -7.68
N LEU A 405 1.23 17.28 -8.03
CA LEU A 405 2.20 16.54 -7.22
C LEU A 405 3.23 17.51 -6.68
N THR A 406 3.47 17.49 -5.38
CA THR A 406 4.47 18.31 -4.71
C THR A 406 5.41 17.41 -3.92
N LEU A 407 6.70 17.44 -4.26
CA LEU A 407 7.74 16.74 -3.50
C LEU A 407 8.17 17.59 -2.31
N LEU A 408 8.12 16.99 -1.13
CA LEU A 408 8.65 17.54 0.10
C LEU A 408 9.91 16.77 0.54
N ASN A 409 10.90 17.51 1.01
CA ASN A 409 12.05 16.91 1.68
C ASN A 409 11.73 16.66 3.17
N ARG A 410 12.67 16.07 3.90
CA ARG A 410 12.53 15.76 5.33
C ARG A 410 12.29 16.97 6.25
N TYR A 411 12.52 18.18 5.75
CA TYR A 411 12.26 19.43 6.50
C TYR A 411 10.89 20.05 6.17
N GLY A 412 10.10 19.41 5.28
CA GLY A 412 8.84 19.94 4.80
C GLY A 412 8.98 21.03 3.72
N GLU A 413 10.19 21.20 3.18
CA GLU A 413 10.44 22.16 2.11
C GLU A 413 10.04 21.59 0.76
N VAL A 414 9.44 22.43 -0.08
CA VAL A 414 9.05 22.07 -1.44
C VAL A 414 10.28 21.99 -2.33
N VAL A 415 10.55 20.81 -2.85
CA VAL A 415 11.67 20.54 -3.76
C VAL A 415 11.28 20.71 -5.23
N ASP A 416 10.09 20.24 -5.57
CA ASP A 416 9.54 20.31 -6.92
C ASP A 416 8.01 20.23 -6.90
N THR A 417 7.40 20.76 -7.96
CA THR A 417 5.96 20.69 -8.18
C THR A 417 5.69 20.41 -9.64
N VAL A 418 4.79 19.47 -9.93
CA VAL A 418 4.35 19.15 -11.28
C VAL A 418 2.83 19.02 -11.35
N SER A 419 2.27 19.55 -12.43
CA SER A 419 0.83 19.49 -12.72
C SER A 419 0.59 18.60 -13.93
N VAL A 420 -0.28 17.60 -13.76
CA VAL A 420 -0.77 16.72 -14.83
C VAL A 420 -2.20 17.14 -15.14
N LYS A 421 -2.43 17.68 -16.33
CA LYS A 421 -3.77 18.11 -16.76
C LYS A 421 -4.59 16.91 -17.20
N ALA A 422 -5.90 16.98 -16.98
CA ALA A 422 -6.83 16.03 -17.59
C ALA A 422 -6.73 16.15 -19.11
N LYS A 423 -6.61 15.02 -19.79
CA LYS A 423 -6.69 14.98 -21.25
C LYS A 423 -8.13 15.16 -21.68
N GLU A 424 -8.37 15.91 -22.74
CA GLU A 424 -9.67 15.91 -23.37
C GLU A 424 -9.99 14.48 -23.81
N GLN A 425 -11.08 13.95 -23.29
CA GLN A 425 -11.59 12.67 -23.78
C GLN A 425 -12.01 12.90 -25.22
N THR A 426 -11.17 12.53 -26.16
CA THR A 426 -11.57 12.50 -27.58
C THR A 426 -12.78 11.55 -27.63
N LYS A 427 -13.97 12.10 -27.82
CA LYS A 427 -15.12 11.30 -28.23
C LYS A 427 -14.64 10.57 -29.47
N ARG A 428 -14.41 9.26 -29.37
CA ARG A 428 -14.25 8.44 -30.58
C ARG A 428 -15.55 8.62 -31.32
N LEU A 429 -15.49 9.36 -32.43
CA LEU A 429 -16.49 9.27 -33.47
C LEU A 429 -16.54 7.80 -33.85
N GLU A 430 -17.74 7.24 -33.79
CA GLU A 430 -18.11 5.88 -34.18
C GLU A 430 -17.63 5.54 -35.61
#